data_1418e3960ff74e84e1534aea44855900
#
_entry.id   1418e3960ff74e84e1534aea44855900
#
_cell.length_a   1.000
_cell.length_b   1.000
_cell.length_c   1.000
_cell.angle_alpha   90.00
_cell.angle_beta   90.00
_cell.angle_gamma   90.00
#
_symmetry.space_group_name_H-M   'P 1'
#
loop_
_entity.id
_entity.type
_entity.pdbx_description
1 polymer ?
#
loop_
_entity_poly.entity_id
_entity_poly.type
_entity_poly.pdbx_seq_one_letter_code
_entity_poly.pdbx_strand_id
1 'polypeptide(L)'
;MTAARLGHQNLGLGVGLRSVHFDHILRTQPDVDWFEIISENYVDSGGRPRYVLQQLAERYPIVMHGVSLSIGSTDPLDFEYLKKLKVLAREVNARWISDHLCWTGVLGRNTHDLLPVPFTEQTLRHVVERLRIVQDVLERPFVLENPSSYVTFTRSTMEEHELISRMAEEADCGLLLDVNNVYVSSFNHDLDPEAFIRSLPHERIVQFHLAGHTNYITHLIDSHDGHVIDPVWDLYRLAHELTGGVSTLLEWDARIPPFPVLHDEVLKAKRFMGDHLPGSDDKDAKDTKDDKDGEGDLAEIGAMGTFVPHPLHHIRPEVE
;
A
#
# COMPACT_ATOMS: atom_id res chain seq x y z
N MET A 1 15.83 -9.86 17.83
CA MET A 1 15.03 -10.46 16.74
C MET A 1 13.59 -10.09 17.03
N THR A 2 13.01 -9.22 16.20
CA THR A 2 11.58 -8.90 16.27
C THR A 2 10.78 -10.18 16.00
N ALA A 3 9.78 -10.47 16.83
CA ALA A 3 8.92 -11.63 16.64
C ALA A 3 8.29 -11.53 15.22
N ALA A 4 8.36 -12.65 14.47
CA ALA A 4 7.77 -12.68 13.14
C ALA A 4 6.25 -12.47 13.27
N ARG A 5 5.73 -11.39 12.68
CA ARG A 5 4.30 -11.02 12.74
C ARG A 5 3.50 -11.99 11.89
N LEU A 6 2.59 -12.75 12.51
CA LEU A 6 1.82 -13.82 11.84
C LEU A 6 2.68 -14.77 10.99
N GLY A 7 3.96 -14.94 11.34
CA GLY A 7 4.93 -15.70 10.55
C GLY A 7 5.60 -14.93 9.41
N HIS A 8 5.27 -13.64 9.20
CA HIS A 8 5.89 -12.81 8.18
C HIS A 8 7.19 -12.16 8.70
N GLN A 9 8.23 -12.23 7.88
CA GLN A 9 9.52 -11.59 8.15
C GLN A 9 9.53 -10.16 7.62
N ASN A 10 10.25 -9.27 8.27
CA ASN A 10 10.56 -7.96 7.70
C ASN A 10 11.49 -8.14 6.49
N LEU A 11 11.04 -7.72 5.31
CA LEU A 11 11.76 -7.83 4.04
C LEU A 11 12.64 -6.61 3.75
N GLY A 12 12.63 -5.57 4.58
CA GLY A 12 13.35 -4.31 4.31
C GLY A 12 12.55 -3.33 3.46
N LEU A 13 13.23 -2.66 2.52
CA LEU A 13 12.68 -1.60 1.69
C LEU A 13 12.35 -2.11 0.29
N GLY A 14 11.10 -1.99 -0.11
CA GLY A 14 10.59 -2.43 -1.40
C GLY A 14 9.97 -1.30 -2.23
N VAL A 15 9.71 -1.59 -3.48
CA VAL A 15 9.01 -0.69 -4.42
C VAL A 15 7.98 -1.47 -5.24
N GLY A 16 6.95 -0.76 -5.70
CA GLY A 16 5.97 -1.33 -6.61
C GLY A 16 6.60 -1.72 -7.96
N LEU A 17 6.35 -2.95 -8.42
CA LEU A 17 6.80 -3.40 -9.73
C LEU A 17 5.90 -2.84 -10.83
N ARG A 18 6.40 -1.88 -11.59
CA ARG A 18 5.68 -1.24 -12.69
C ARG A 18 6.34 -1.57 -14.03
N SER A 19 5.54 -1.82 -15.07
CA SER A 19 6.01 -2.29 -16.38
C SER A 19 7.00 -1.33 -17.06
N VAL A 20 6.89 -0.05 -16.79
CA VAL A 20 7.83 0.97 -17.30
C VAL A 20 9.27 0.77 -16.81
N HIS A 21 9.47 0.04 -15.72
CA HIS A 21 10.77 -0.22 -15.12
C HIS A 21 11.38 -1.57 -15.52
N PHE A 22 10.66 -2.44 -16.22
CA PHE A 22 11.10 -3.80 -16.52
C PHE A 22 12.49 -3.87 -17.16
N ASP A 23 12.74 -3.07 -18.20
CA ASP A 23 14.04 -3.08 -18.89
C ASP A 23 15.18 -2.60 -18.00
N HIS A 24 14.90 -1.60 -17.16
CA HIS A 24 15.88 -1.11 -16.19
C HIS A 24 16.22 -2.20 -15.18
N ILE A 25 15.19 -2.77 -14.53
CA ILE A 25 15.36 -3.76 -13.46
C ILE A 25 16.08 -5.01 -13.98
N LEU A 26 15.68 -5.55 -15.14
CA LEU A 26 16.32 -6.73 -15.74
C LEU A 26 17.80 -6.50 -16.08
N ARG A 27 18.13 -5.28 -16.56
CA ARG A 27 19.51 -4.94 -16.97
C ARG A 27 20.41 -4.64 -15.80
N THR A 28 19.92 -3.88 -14.80
CA THR A 28 20.76 -3.34 -13.72
C THR A 28 20.72 -4.20 -12.45
N GLN A 29 19.66 -4.98 -12.26
CA GLN A 29 19.45 -5.79 -11.05
C GLN A 29 19.63 -4.93 -9.78
N PRO A 30 18.78 -3.89 -9.59
CA PRO A 30 18.98 -2.90 -8.54
C PRO A 30 18.99 -3.52 -7.16
N ASP A 31 19.68 -2.89 -6.21
CA ASP A 31 19.76 -3.28 -4.81
C ASP A 31 18.51 -2.82 -4.06
N VAL A 32 17.38 -3.46 -4.39
CA VAL A 32 16.07 -3.32 -3.73
C VAL A 32 15.79 -4.62 -3.00
N ASP A 33 15.28 -4.54 -1.78
CA ASP A 33 15.11 -5.74 -0.96
C ASP A 33 13.97 -6.64 -1.47
N TRP A 34 12.89 -6.06 -2.05
CA TRP A 34 11.73 -6.80 -2.54
C TRP A 34 10.85 -5.96 -3.48
N PHE A 35 9.97 -6.63 -4.21
CA PHE A 35 8.98 -5.99 -5.08
C PHE A 35 7.55 -6.37 -4.70
N GLU A 36 6.65 -5.39 -4.84
CA GLU A 36 5.21 -5.62 -4.79
C GLU A 36 4.59 -5.55 -6.17
N ILE A 37 3.68 -6.47 -6.45
CA ILE A 37 2.89 -6.48 -7.69
C ILE A 37 1.43 -6.17 -7.40
N ILE A 38 0.78 -5.45 -8.32
CA ILE A 38 -0.68 -5.41 -8.39
C ILE A 38 -1.12 -6.74 -8.99
N SER A 39 -1.82 -7.56 -8.19
CA SER A 39 -2.18 -8.94 -8.53
C SER A 39 -2.95 -9.04 -9.84
N GLU A 40 -3.88 -8.12 -10.07
CA GLU A 40 -4.74 -8.08 -11.25
C GLU A 40 -3.96 -7.89 -12.56
N ASN A 41 -2.79 -7.26 -12.51
CA ASN A 41 -1.94 -7.13 -13.68
C ASN A 41 -1.32 -8.46 -14.13
N TYR A 42 -1.41 -9.50 -13.29
CA TYR A 42 -0.72 -10.76 -13.54
C TYR A 42 -1.62 -12.01 -13.51
N VAL A 43 -2.77 -12.03 -12.81
CA VAL A 43 -3.61 -13.22 -12.67
C VAL A 43 -4.06 -13.81 -14.00
N ASP A 44 -4.42 -12.98 -14.97
CA ASP A 44 -4.84 -13.38 -16.32
C ASP A 44 -3.86 -12.96 -17.40
N SER A 45 -2.65 -12.54 -17.00
CA SER A 45 -1.64 -12.05 -17.95
C SER A 45 -0.78 -13.18 -18.50
N GLY A 46 -0.24 -12.95 -19.69
CA GLY A 46 0.75 -13.78 -20.35
C GLY A 46 1.86 -12.92 -20.97
N GLY A 47 2.71 -13.57 -21.79
CA GLY A 47 3.75 -12.89 -22.54
C GLY A 47 4.79 -12.20 -21.65
N ARG A 48 5.18 -10.97 -22.03
CA ARG A 48 6.30 -10.26 -21.39
C ARG A 48 6.09 -9.96 -19.91
N PRO A 49 4.95 -9.44 -19.43
CA PRO A 49 4.77 -9.17 -18.01
C PRO A 49 4.98 -10.42 -17.15
N ARG A 50 4.39 -11.55 -17.56
CA ARG A 50 4.52 -12.82 -16.84
C ARG A 50 5.96 -13.33 -16.84
N TYR A 51 6.62 -13.26 -17.99
CA TYR A 51 8.03 -13.64 -18.12
C TYR A 51 8.91 -12.82 -17.18
N VAL A 52 8.74 -11.49 -17.15
CA VAL A 52 9.54 -10.61 -16.28
C VAL A 52 9.29 -10.94 -14.82
N LEU A 53 8.02 -11.09 -14.42
CA LEU A 53 7.69 -11.44 -13.04
C LEU A 53 8.37 -12.75 -12.60
N GLN A 54 8.36 -13.78 -13.45
CA GLN A 54 9.03 -15.05 -13.16
C GLN A 54 10.54 -14.87 -12.97
N GLN A 55 11.20 -14.10 -13.84
CA GLN A 55 12.63 -13.81 -13.71
C GLN A 55 12.97 -13.04 -12.43
N LEU A 56 12.10 -12.13 -12.01
CA LEU A 56 12.31 -11.37 -10.78
C LEU A 56 12.04 -12.20 -9.53
N ALA A 57 11.03 -13.06 -9.55
CA ALA A 57 10.69 -13.95 -8.44
C ALA A 57 11.81 -14.98 -8.11
N GLU A 58 12.72 -15.26 -9.06
CA GLU A 58 13.90 -16.09 -8.81
C GLU A 58 14.97 -15.37 -7.96
N ARG A 59 14.92 -14.03 -7.87
CA ARG A 59 15.97 -13.21 -7.25
C ARG A 59 15.48 -12.39 -6.08
N TYR A 60 14.27 -11.88 -6.17
CA TYR A 60 13.69 -10.97 -5.18
C TYR A 60 12.45 -11.58 -4.53
N PRO A 61 12.25 -11.36 -3.24
CA PRO A 61 10.96 -11.61 -2.61
C PRO A 61 9.86 -10.85 -3.36
N ILE A 62 8.73 -11.51 -3.58
CA ILE A 62 7.53 -10.91 -4.20
C ILE A 62 6.42 -10.87 -3.17
N VAL A 63 5.75 -9.75 -3.09
CA VAL A 63 4.49 -9.53 -2.36
C VAL A 63 3.39 -9.26 -3.37
N MET A 64 2.20 -9.77 -3.10
CA MET A 64 1.02 -9.57 -3.93
C MET A 64 0.07 -8.62 -3.23
N HIS A 65 -0.27 -7.54 -3.91
CA HIS A 65 -1.26 -6.57 -3.47
C HIS A 65 -2.43 -6.55 -4.47
N GLY A 66 -3.66 -6.56 -3.97
CA GLY A 66 -4.87 -6.61 -4.79
C GLY A 66 -5.72 -5.35 -4.63
N VAL A 67 -6.56 -5.11 -5.63
CA VAL A 67 -7.52 -3.99 -5.64
C VAL A 67 -8.96 -4.45 -5.94
N SER A 68 -9.18 -5.77 -6.06
CA SER A 68 -10.45 -6.31 -6.57
C SER A 68 -11.17 -7.28 -5.65
N LEU A 69 -10.61 -7.60 -4.48
CA LEU A 69 -11.23 -8.51 -3.52
C LEU A 69 -12.60 -8.00 -3.05
N SER A 70 -12.73 -6.67 -2.94
CA SER A 70 -13.99 -6.03 -2.54
C SER A 70 -14.60 -6.64 -1.26
N ILE A 71 -13.75 -6.80 -0.23
CA ILE A 71 -14.09 -7.53 0.99
C ILE A 71 -15.32 -6.97 1.71
N GLY A 72 -15.55 -5.65 1.61
CA GLY A 72 -16.69 -4.95 2.17
C GLY A 72 -17.97 -5.06 1.36
N SER A 73 -17.94 -5.63 0.14
CA SER A 73 -19.13 -5.75 -0.70
C SER A 73 -20.16 -6.73 -0.13
N THR A 74 -21.43 -6.48 -0.43
CA THR A 74 -22.53 -7.42 -0.16
C THR A 74 -22.69 -8.49 -1.24
N ASP A 75 -21.99 -8.36 -2.37
CA ASP A 75 -21.95 -9.40 -3.39
C ASP A 75 -21.19 -10.63 -2.89
N PRO A 76 -21.46 -11.84 -3.39
CA PRO A 76 -20.69 -13.02 -3.05
C PRO A 76 -19.19 -12.84 -3.33
N LEU A 77 -18.32 -13.51 -2.56
CA LEU A 77 -16.90 -13.60 -2.89
C LEU A 77 -16.70 -14.28 -4.24
N ASP A 78 -15.80 -13.74 -5.05
CA ASP A 78 -15.39 -14.35 -6.33
C ASP A 78 -14.36 -15.46 -6.07
N PHE A 79 -14.83 -16.70 -6.01
CA PHE A 79 -13.97 -17.86 -5.79
C PHE A 79 -13.04 -18.17 -6.98
N GLU A 80 -13.40 -17.74 -8.19
CA GLU A 80 -12.53 -17.92 -9.36
C GLU A 80 -11.35 -16.94 -9.26
N TYR A 81 -11.60 -15.71 -8.85
CA TYR A 81 -10.53 -14.74 -8.55
C TYR A 81 -9.63 -15.24 -7.43
N LEU A 82 -10.17 -15.72 -6.32
CA LEU A 82 -9.38 -16.28 -5.22
C LEU A 82 -8.51 -17.47 -5.65
N LYS A 83 -9.03 -18.36 -6.51
CA LYS A 83 -8.23 -19.45 -7.08
C LYS A 83 -7.07 -18.96 -7.94
N LYS A 84 -7.30 -17.92 -8.75
CA LYS A 84 -6.25 -17.30 -9.57
C LYS A 84 -5.17 -16.66 -8.70
N LEU A 85 -5.55 -15.93 -7.64
CA LEU A 85 -4.61 -15.39 -6.66
C LEU A 85 -3.76 -16.50 -6.03
N LYS A 86 -4.41 -17.61 -5.61
CA LYS A 86 -3.69 -18.74 -5.02
C LYS A 86 -2.67 -19.36 -5.97
N VAL A 87 -3.04 -19.52 -7.24
CA VAL A 87 -2.13 -20.05 -8.28
C VAL A 87 -0.95 -19.10 -8.47
N LEU A 88 -1.22 -17.80 -8.68
CA LEU A 88 -0.17 -16.79 -8.84
C LEU A 88 0.76 -16.75 -7.64
N ALA A 89 0.21 -16.76 -6.43
CA ALA A 89 1.00 -16.74 -5.21
C ALA A 89 1.97 -17.92 -5.06
N ARG A 90 1.54 -19.12 -5.51
CA ARG A 90 2.40 -20.31 -5.54
C ARG A 90 3.51 -20.19 -6.60
N GLU A 91 3.18 -19.68 -7.78
CA GLU A 91 4.13 -19.54 -8.89
C GLU A 91 5.26 -18.57 -8.58
N VAL A 92 4.95 -17.45 -7.90
CA VAL A 92 5.96 -16.43 -7.54
C VAL A 92 6.51 -16.59 -6.13
N ASN A 93 6.08 -17.63 -5.41
CA ASN A 93 6.41 -17.83 -3.99
C ASN A 93 6.13 -16.57 -3.16
N ALA A 94 4.94 -15.99 -3.33
CA ALA A 94 4.56 -14.74 -2.68
C ALA A 94 4.69 -14.82 -1.16
N ARG A 95 5.27 -13.80 -0.55
CA ARG A 95 5.48 -13.73 0.90
C ARG A 95 4.15 -13.58 1.62
N TRP A 96 3.31 -12.69 1.17
CA TRP A 96 1.90 -12.55 1.58
C TRP A 96 1.07 -12.02 0.42
N ILE A 97 -0.24 -11.98 0.64
CA ILE A 97 -1.23 -11.39 -0.24
C ILE A 97 -1.99 -10.36 0.58
N SER A 98 -2.17 -9.16 0.05
CA SER A 98 -2.95 -8.08 0.64
C SER A 98 -4.01 -7.55 -0.33
N ASP A 99 -4.98 -6.85 0.20
CA ASP A 99 -5.98 -6.06 -0.53
C ASP A 99 -6.58 -5.03 0.45
N HIS A 100 -7.49 -4.18 0.02
CA HIS A 100 -8.02 -3.06 0.78
C HIS A 100 -9.28 -3.40 1.59
N LEU A 101 -9.46 -2.70 2.74
CA LEU A 101 -10.72 -2.70 3.49
C LEU A 101 -11.76 -1.81 2.81
N CYS A 102 -12.28 -2.23 1.68
CA CYS A 102 -13.17 -1.44 0.85
C CYS A 102 -14.21 -2.32 0.15
N TRP A 103 -15.08 -1.67 -0.59
CA TRP A 103 -15.88 -2.30 -1.62
C TRP A 103 -15.67 -1.57 -2.95
N THR A 104 -15.54 -2.34 -4.04
CA THR A 104 -15.30 -1.84 -5.39
C THR A 104 -16.51 -2.03 -6.29
N GLY A 105 -17.52 -2.78 -5.82
CA GLY A 105 -18.71 -3.06 -6.60
C GLY A 105 -19.82 -3.69 -5.78
N VAL A 106 -21.03 -3.60 -6.31
CA VAL A 106 -22.25 -4.17 -5.74
C VAL A 106 -23.28 -4.45 -6.82
N LEU A 107 -24.06 -5.51 -6.68
CA LEU A 107 -25.07 -5.96 -7.66
C LEU A 107 -24.46 -6.18 -9.05
N GLY A 108 -23.26 -6.74 -9.10
CA GLY A 108 -22.53 -7.01 -10.34
C GLY A 108 -22.04 -5.78 -11.09
N ARG A 109 -22.06 -4.60 -10.45
CA ARG A 109 -21.55 -3.35 -11.04
C ARG A 109 -20.29 -2.94 -10.31
N ASN A 110 -19.20 -2.76 -11.05
CA ASN A 110 -17.94 -2.23 -10.55
C ASN A 110 -17.97 -0.71 -10.59
N THR A 111 -17.56 -0.05 -9.50
CA THR A 111 -17.46 1.41 -9.38
C THR A 111 -16.14 1.94 -9.92
N HIS A 112 -15.14 1.07 -10.10
CA HIS A 112 -13.76 1.42 -10.43
C HIS A 112 -13.12 2.36 -9.40
N ASP A 113 -13.52 2.20 -8.13
CA ASP A 113 -13.00 2.97 -7.02
C ASP A 113 -12.97 2.11 -5.75
N LEU A 114 -12.14 2.48 -4.77
CA LEU A 114 -12.03 1.85 -3.47
C LEU A 114 -12.93 2.59 -2.49
N LEU A 115 -14.16 2.13 -2.32
CA LEU A 115 -15.15 2.83 -1.52
C LEU A 115 -15.13 2.35 -0.07
N PRO A 116 -15.22 3.27 0.91
CA PRO A 116 -15.17 2.94 2.33
C PRO A 116 -16.41 2.20 2.79
N VAL A 117 -16.31 1.54 3.92
CA VAL A 117 -17.42 0.85 4.61
C VAL A 117 -17.91 1.67 5.81
N PRO A 118 -19.18 1.56 6.23
CA PRO A 118 -19.62 2.14 7.49
C PRO A 118 -19.02 1.36 8.67
N PHE A 119 -18.50 2.07 9.68
CA PHE A 119 -17.84 1.45 10.85
C PHE A 119 -18.91 1.03 11.87
N THR A 120 -19.41 -0.20 11.73
CA THR A 120 -20.49 -0.78 12.54
C THR A 120 -20.20 -2.23 12.93
N GLU A 121 -20.85 -2.70 13.97
CA GLU A 121 -20.82 -4.12 14.37
C GLU A 121 -21.27 -5.07 13.24
N GLN A 122 -22.18 -4.61 12.38
CA GLN A 122 -22.63 -5.41 11.24
C GLN A 122 -21.53 -5.54 10.19
N THR A 123 -20.85 -4.44 9.86
CA THR A 123 -19.71 -4.42 8.95
C THR A 123 -18.57 -5.27 9.49
N LEU A 124 -18.23 -5.12 10.77
CA LEU A 124 -17.19 -5.92 11.41
C LEU A 124 -17.44 -7.42 11.22
N ARG A 125 -18.62 -7.90 11.62
CA ARG A 125 -18.97 -9.32 11.46
C ARG A 125 -18.92 -9.77 10.01
N HIS A 126 -19.46 -8.96 9.09
CA HIS A 126 -19.46 -9.26 7.66
C HIS A 126 -18.05 -9.42 7.09
N VAL A 127 -17.16 -8.48 7.40
CA VAL A 127 -15.77 -8.51 6.90
C VAL A 127 -14.99 -9.66 7.55
N VAL A 128 -15.14 -9.87 8.85
CA VAL A 128 -14.47 -10.99 9.57
C VAL A 128 -14.86 -12.35 9.00
N GLU A 129 -16.16 -12.59 8.75
CA GLU A 129 -16.62 -13.84 8.14
C GLU A 129 -16.02 -14.05 6.76
N ARG A 130 -15.98 -13.02 5.94
CA ARG A 130 -15.42 -13.09 4.57
C ARG A 130 -13.91 -13.28 4.60
N LEU A 131 -13.18 -12.58 5.49
CA LEU A 131 -11.73 -12.76 5.65
C LEU A 131 -11.36 -14.20 6.04
N ARG A 132 -12.11 -14.81 6.95
CA ARG A 132 -11.91 -16.24 7.30
C ARG A 132 -12.06 -17.13 6.09
N ILE A 133 -13.09 -16.92 5.24
CA ILE A 133 -13.28 -17.69 4.00
C ILE A 133 -12.11 -17.44 3.03
N VAL A 134 -11.67 -16.19 2.87
CA VAL A 134 -10.54 -15.84 2.00
C VAL A 134 -9.27 -16.56 2.47
N GLN A 135 -8.97 -16.52 3.77
CA GLN A 135 -7.80 -17.17 4.36
C GLN A 135 -7.85 -18.71 4.20
N ASP A 136 -9.03 -19.30 4.38
CA ASP A 136 -9.23 -20.74 4.17
C ASP A 136 -8.97 -21.13 2.70
N VAL A 137 -9.49 -20.35 1.73
CA VAL A 137 -9.28 -20.61 0.30
C VAL A 137 -7.82 -20.43 -0.09
N LEU A 138 -7.19 -19.37 0.39
CA LEU A 138 -5.79 -19.06 0.08
C LEU A 138 -4.80 -19.94 0.87
N GLU A 139 -5.25 -20.60 1.96
CA GLU A 139 -4.43 -21.43 2.86
C GLU A 139 -3.28 -20.65 3.51
N ARG A 140 -3.53 -19.36 3.84
CA ARG A 140 -2.57 -18.47 4.49
C ARG A 140 -3.25 -17.29 5.16
N PRO A 141 -2.59 -16.64 6.14
CA PRO A 141 -3.05 -15.37 6.64
C PRO A 141 -3.16 -14.35 5.50
N PHE A 142 -4.18 -13.51 5.57
CA PHE A 142 -4.38 -12.40 4.63
C PHE A 142 -3.96 -11.09 5.29
N VAL A 143 -3.57 -10.09 4.50
CA VAL A 143 -3.18 -8.77 4.99
C VAL A 143 -4.14 -7.74 4.43
N LEU A 144 -4.73 -6.89 5.28
CA LEU A 144 -5.72 -5.91 4.84
C LEU A 144 -5.23 -4.49 5.09
N GLU A 145 -5.43 -3.63 4.10
CA GLU A 145 -4.99 -2.24 4.09
C GLU A 145 -6.11 -1.28 4.47
N ASN A 146 -5.75 -0.19 5.18
CA ASN A 146 -6.60 0.97 5.41
C ASN A 146 -6.63 1.86 4.15
N PRO A 147 -7.76 1.94 3.41
CA PRO A 147 -7.87 2.84 2.27
C PRO A 147 -8.01 4.30 2.71
N SER A 148 -7.65 5.23 1.83
CA SER A 148 -8.02 6.64 2.01
C SER A 148 -9.53 6.81 1.92
N SER A 149 -10.09 7.77 2.66
CA SER A 149 -11.52 8.01 2.67
C SER A 149 -11.88 9.48 2.40
N TYR A 150 -12.95 9.67 1.62
CA TYR A 150 -13.47 10.99 1.21
C TYR A 150 -14.90 11.22 1.68
N VAL A 151 -15.51 10.22 2.29
CA VAL A 151 -16.88 10.27 2.79
C VAL A 151 -16.98 9.55 4.13
N THR A 152 -17.88 10.03 4.97
CA THR A 152 -18.23 9.39 6.25
C THR A 152 -19.65 8.88 6.23
N PHE A 153 -19.95 7.90 7.07
CA PHE A 153 -21.29 7.35 7.19
C PHE A 153 -21.92 7.78 8.52
N THR A 154 -23.05 8.44 8.44
CA THR A 154 -23.83 8.84 9.64
C THR A 154 -24.29 7.66 10.50
N ARG A 155 -24.22 6.44 9.97
CA ARG A 155 -24.56 5.20 10.67
C ARG A 155 -23.36 4.54 11.36
N SER A 156 -22.16 5.06 11.20
CA SER A 156 -20.98 4.56 11.94
C SER A 156 -21.22 4.70 13.46
N THR A 157 -20.91 3.65 14.20
CA THR A 157 -21.12 3.54 15.64
C THR A 157 -19.84 3.29 16.42
N MET A 158 -18.71 3.19 15.70
CA MET A 158 -17.36 3.05 16.25
C MET A 158 -16.38 3.84 15.39
N GLU A 159 -15.19 4.05 15.87
CA GLU A 159 -14.11 4.68 15.14
C GLU A 159 -13.45 3.69 14.16
N GLU A 160 -12.80 4.21 13.11
CA GLU A 160 -12.15 3.37 12.11
C GLU A 160 -11.06 2.47 12.71
N HIS A 161 -10.20 3.02 13.57
CA HIS A 161 -9.14 2.26 14.23
C HIS A 161 -9.69 1.13 15.12
N GLU A 162 -10.87 1.31 15.73
CA GLU A 162 -11.54 0.27 16.49
C GLU A 162 -12.02 -0.87 15.59
N LEU A 163 -12.67 -0.52 14.46
CA LEU A 163 -13.08 -1.52 13.47
C LEU A 163 -11.89 -2.33 12.97
N ILE A 164 -10.80 -1.65 12.55
CA ILE A 164 -9.60 -2.29 12.02
C ILE A 164 -8.95 -3.20 13.07
N SER A 165 -8.81 -2.73 14.30
CA SER A 165 -8.19 -3.50 15.39
C SER A 165 -8.97 -4.77 15.69
N ARG A 166 -10.27 -4.65 15.89
CA ARG A 166 -11.14 -5.79 16.16
C ARG A 166 -11.22 -6.76 14.98
N MET A 167 -11.28 -6.25 13.77
CA MET A 167 -11.25 -7.06 12.55
C MET A 167 -9.97 -7.89 12.47
N ALA A 168 -8.82 -7.28 12.71
CA ALA A 168 -7.53 -7.97 12.66
C ALA A 168 -7.42 -9.08 13.73
N GLU A 169 -7.93 -8.81 14.93
CA GLU A 169 -7.95 -9.78 16.02
C GLU A 169 -8.97 -10.91 15.77
N GLU A 170 -10.21 -10.56 15.42
CA GLU A 170 -11.29 -11.55 15.26
C GLU A 170 -11.11 -12.43 14.00
N ALA A 171 -10.53 -11.89 12.92
CA ALA A 171 -10.23 -12.67 11.71
C ALA A 171 -8.85 -13.36 11.75
N ASP A 172 -8.00 -13.03 12.74
CA ASP A 172 -6.60 -13.44 12.81
C ASP A 172 -5.83 -13.12 11.52
N CYS A 173 -5.99 -11.88 11.02
CA CYS A 173 -5.33 -11.39 9.81
C CYS A 173 -4.26 -10.34 10.12
N GLY A 174 -3.41 -10.05 9.12
CA GLY A 174 -2.41 -8.99 9.18
C GLY A 174 -2.99 -7.65 8.72
N LEU A 175 -2.26 -6.58 9.04
CA LEU A 175 -2.53 -5.23 8.57
C LEU A 175 -1.40 -4.73 7.68
N LEU A 176 -1.76 -4.10 6.59
CA LEU A 176 -0.93 -3.20 5.83
C LEU A 176 -1.35 -1.78 6.25
N LEU A 177 -0.43 -1.06 6.85
CA LEU A 177 -0.67 0.33 7.23
C LEU A 177 -0.12 1.24 6.13
N ASP A 178 -1.02 1.81 5.34
CA ASP A 178 -0.67 2.92 4.47
C ASP A 178 -0.69 4.22 5.28
N VAL A 179 0.51 4.79 5.45
CA VAL A 179 0.73 6.00 6.26
C VAL A 179 0.24 7.24 5.52
N ASN A 180 0.32 7.25 4.18
CA ASN A 180 -0.22 8.34 3.38
C ASN A 180 -1.75 8.37 3.43
N ASN A 181 -2.42 7.19 3.41
CA ASN A 181 -3.86 7.07 3.54
C ASN A 181 -4.36 7.57 4.90
N VAL A 182 -3.60 7.28 5.97
CA VAL A 182 -3.87 7.86 7.30
C VAL A 182 -3.80 9.38 7.24
N TYR A 183 -2.74 9.94 6.64
CA TYR A 183 -2.58 11.39 6.52
C TYR A 183 -3.69 12.03 5.69
N VAL A 184 -3.99 11.48 4.50
CA VAL A 184 -5.05 11.96 3.60
C VAL A 184 -6.42 11.93 4.27
N SER A 185 -6.79 10.82 4.89
CA SER A 185 -8.07 10.66 5.57
C SER A 185 -8.17 11.60 6.77
N SER A 186 -7.10 11.71 7.56
CA SER A 186 -7.09 12.60 8.73
C SER A 186 -7.25 14.06 8.34
N PHE A 187 -6.56 14.51 7.29
CA PHE A 187 -6.72 15.87 6.77
C PHE A 187 -8.15 16.13 6.27
N ASN A 188 -8.71 15.20 5.50
CA ASN A 188 -10.04 15.35 4.89
C ASN A 188 -11.18 15.34 5.90
N HIS A 189 -10.99 14.69 7.06
CA HIS A 189 -12.02 14.51 8.07
C HIS A 189 -11.72 15.22 9.41
N ASP A 190 -10.66 16.05 9.46
CA ASP A 190 -10.21 16.78 10.65
C ASP A 190 -9.96 15.84 11.85
N LEU A 191 -9.20 14.76 11.60
CA LEU A 191 -8.83 13.75 12.59
C LEU A 191 -7.34 13.86 12.95
N ASP A 192 -6.96 13.25 14.08
CA ASP A 192 -5.57 13.18 14.52
C ASP A 192 -4.89 11.90 13.97
N PRO A 193 -3.95 12.02 13.00
CA PRO A 193 -3.29 10.86 12.41
C PRO A 193 -2.37 10.12 13.40
N GLU A 194 -1.75 10.82 14.36
CA GLU A 194 -0.92 10.15 15.37
C GLU A 194 -1.77 9.32 16.33
N ALA A 195 -2.92 9.86 16.78
CA ALA A 195 -3.84 9.13 17.63
C ALA A 195 -4.36 7.87 16.91
N PHE A 196 -4.66 7.95 15.62
CA PHE A 196 -5.04 6.80 14.81
C PHE A 196 -3.95 5.72 14.82
N ILE A 197 -2.71 6.06 14.45
CA ILE A 197 -1.58 5.12 14.41
C ILE A 197 -1.33 4.48 15.78
N ARG A 198 -1.38 5.29 16.87
CA ARG A 198 -1.17 4.80 18.24
C ARG A 198 -2.24 3.82 18.72
N SER A 199 -3.43 3.88 18.13
CA SER A 199 -4.58 3.04 18.52
C SER A 199 -4.65 1.69 17.79
N LEU A 200 -3.77 1.46 16.80
CA LEU A 200 -3.75 0.21 16.04
C LEU A 200 -3.04 -0.94 16.80
N PRO A 201 -3.36 -2.20 16.51
CA PRO A 201 -2.66 -3.37 17.04
C PRO A 201 -1.31 -3.54 16.32
N HIS A 202 -0.26 -2.88 16.81
CA HIS A 202 1.04 -2.78 16.15
C HIS A 202 1.70 -4.13 15.85
N GLU A 203 1.41 -5.14 16.64
CA GLU A 203 1.88 -6.52 16.42
C GLU A 203 1.21 -7.21 15.23
N ARG A 204 0.11 -6.65 14.70
CA ARG A 204 -0.60 -7.14 13.50
C ARG A 204 -0.15 -6.44 12.23
N ILE A 205 0.56 -5.32 12.32
CA ILE A 205 1.06 -4.59 11.15
C ILE A 205 2.24 -5.36 10.56
N VAL A 206 2.10 -5.82 9.31
CA VAL A 206 3.06 -6.62 8.56
C VAL A 206 3.88 -5.75 7.61
N GLN A 207 3.25 -4.70 7.09
CA GLN A 207 3.79 -3.87 6.02
C GLN A 207 3.36 -2.42 6.18
N PHE A 208 4.21 -1.50 5.73
CA PHE A 208 3.88 -0.11 5.50
C PHE A 208 3.83 0.19 4.02
N HIS A 209 2.86 1.01 3.59
CA HIS A 209 2.91 1.79 2.37
C HIS A 209 3.25 3.24 2.67
N LEU A 210 4.05 3.82 1.77
CA LEU A 210 4.40 5.23 1.72
C LEU A 210 4.13 5.73 0.31
N ALA A 211 3.48 6.86 0.18
CA ALA A 211 3.15 7.47 -1.11
C ALA A 211 3.13 8.99 -1.02
N GLY A 212 3.11 9.64 -2.18
CA GLY A 212 2.75 11.04 -2.30
C GLY A 212 1.27 11.20 -2.64
N HIS A 213 0.73 12.40 -2.44
CA HIS A 213 -0.65 12.73 -2.72
C HIS A 213 -0.79 14.11 -3.37
N THR A 214 -1.93 14.37 -3.99
CA THR A 214 -2.22 15.68 -4.56
C THR A 214 -2.99 16.56 -3.55
N ASN A 215 -2.49 17.78 -3.32
CA ASN A 215 -3.10 18.74 -2.41
C ASN A 215 -3.91 19.79 -3.18
N TYR A 216 -5.22 19.81 -2.98
CA TYR A 216 -6.14 20.82 -3.54
C TYR A 216 -6.51 21.92 -2.54
N ILE A 217 -5.70 22.10 -1.47
CA ILE A 217 -5.89 23.10 -0.40
C ILE A 217 -7.06 22.76 0.52
N THR A 218 -8.25 22.52 -0.04
CA THR A 218 -9.46 22.20 0.74
C THR A 218 -9.60 20.71 1.04
N HIS A 219 -8.91 19.87 0.30
CA HIS A 219 -8.90 18.42 0.46
C HIS A 219 -7.65 17.81 -0.19
N LEU A 220 -7.28 16.63 0.25
CA LEU A 220 -6.21 15.83 -0.33
C LEU A 220 -6.80 14.69 -1.15
N ILE A 221 -6.13 14.34 -2.24
CA ILE A 221 -6.45 13.15 -3.04
C ILE A 221 -5.26 12.21 -3.02
N ASP A 222 -5.52 10.99 -2.66
CA ASP A 222 -4.58 9.87 -2.63
C ASP A 222 -4.25 9.43 -4.07
N SER A 223 -3.29 10.10 -4.66
CA SER A 223 -2.99 9.97 -6.10
C SER A 223 -1.73 9.15 -6.38
N HIS A 224 -0.92 8.91 -5.38
CA HIS A 224 0.35 8.18 -5.46
C HIS A 224 1.23 8.63 -6.64
N ASP A 225 1.35 9.95 -6.84
CA ASP A 225 1.92 10.53 -8.05
C ASP A 225 3.08 11.51 -7.80
N GLY A 226 3.62 11.51 -6.58
CA GLY A 226 4.67 12.41 -6.13
C GLY A 226 5.56 11.85 -5.04
N HIS A 227 6.48 12.67 -4.59
CA HIS A 227 7.34 12.36 -3.45
C HIS A 227 6.54 12.31 -2.14
N VAL A 228 7.02 11.52 -1.20
CA VAL A 228 6.49 11.49 0.18
C VAL A 228 6.83 12.82 0.86
N ILE A 229 5.85 13.45 1.47
CA ILE A 229 6.02 14.73 2.16
C ILE A 229 6.50 14.55 3.61
N ASP A 230 7.12 15.57 4.18
CA ASP A 230 7.69 15.50 5.54
C ASP A 230 6.68 15.07 6.62
N PRO A 231 5.41 15.54 6.64
CA PRO A 231 4.44 15.07 7.63
C PRO A 231 4.16 13.56 7.54
N VAL A 232 4.16 12.97 6.33
CA VAL A 232 3.99 11.53 6.13
C VAL A 232 5.23 10.77 6.62
N TRP A 233 6.44 11.32 6.39
CA TRP A 233 7.68 10.78 6.96
C TRP A 233 7.69 10.81 8.49
N ASP A 234 7.16 11.85 9.12
CA ASP A 234 7.07 11.95 10.58
C ASP A 234 6.10 10.90 11.15
N LEU A 235 4.96 10.68 10.50
CA LEU A 235 4.03 9.61 10.85
C LEU A 235 4.64 8.22 10.64
N TYR A 236 5.41 8.03 9.56
CA TYR A 236 6.13 6.78 9.33
C TYR A 236 7.14 6.49 10.45
N ARG A 237 7.90 7.52 10.90
CA ARG A 237 8.82 7.36 12.05
C ARG A 237 8.07 6.87 13.27
N LEU A 238 6.94 7.49 13.60
CA LEU A 238 6.09 7.07 14.71
C LEU A 238 5.63 5.61 14.55
N ALA A 239 5.09 5.25 13.38
CA ALA A 239 4.63 3.90 13.09
C ALA A 239 5.78 2.87 13.19
N HIS A 240 6.96 3.22 12.67
CA HIS A 240 8.16 2.39 12.73
C HIS A 240 8.62 2.16 14.18
N GLU A 241 8.65 3.19 15.02
CA GLU A 241 8.98 3.09 16.44
C GLU A 241 8.00 2.18 17.20
N LEU A 242 6.70 2.38 16.99
CA LEU A 242 5.64 1.61 17.66
C LEU A 242 5.63 0.13 17.25
N THR A 243 5.96 -0.15 16.00
CA THR A 243 6.00 -1.52 15.49
C THR A 243 7.35 -2.21 15.72
N GLY A 244 8.43 -1.49 15.97
CA GLY A 244 9.80 -2.02 15.93
C GLY A 244 10.28 -2.34 14.51
N GLY A 245 9.65 -1.76 13.49
CA GLY A 245 10.00 -1.87 12.09
C GLY A 245 9.43 -3.11 11.39
N VAL A 246 8.75 -2.87 10.27
CA VAL A 246 8.21 -3.90 9.35
C VAL A 246 8.61 -3.59 7.92
N SER A 247 8.28 -4.48 6.99
CA SER A 247 8.50 -4.28 5.55
C SER A 247 7.89 -2.96 5.08
N THR A 248 8.65 -2.13 4.39
CA THR A 248 8.21 -0.81 3.94
C THR A 248 8.25 -0.74 2.43
N LEU A 249 7.16 -0.35 1.80
CA LEU A 249 7.04 -0.13 0.36
C LEU A 249 6.87 1.35 0.06
N LEU A 250 7.54 1.81 -0.99
CA LEU A 250 7.16 3.05 -1.67
C LEU A 250 6.25 2.71 -2.84
N GLU A 251 5.04 3.23 -2.79
CA GLU A 251 4.07 3.13 -3.87
C GLU A 251 4.06 4.39 -4.73
N TRP A 252 4.09 4.20 -6.06
CA TRP A 252 4.04 5.28 -7.02
C TRP A 252 3.28 4.82 -8.26
N ASP A 253 2.04 5.29 -8.43
CA ASP A 253 1.07 4.72 -9.37
C ASP A 253 0.82 5.59 -10.60
N ALA A 254 0.92 6.90 -10.44
CA ALA A 254 0.73 7.85 -11.52
C ALA A 254 1.98 8.72 -11.72
N ARG A 255 2.18 9.24 -12.93
CA ARG A 255 3.38 10.03 -13.26
C ARG A 255 4.69 9.35 -12.83
N ILE A 256 4.75 8.02 -13.01
CA ILE A 256 5.82 7.15 -12.50
C ILE A 256 7.18 7.65 -13.00
N PRO A 257 8.13 7.99 -12.09
CA PRO A 257 9.43 8.51 -12.46
C PRO A 257 10.37 7.41 -12.97
N PRO A 258 11.56 7.75 -13.52
CA PRO A 258 12.60 6.77 -13.75
C PRO A 258 12.97 6.00 -12.48
N PHE A 259 13.30 4.72 -12.62
CA PHE A 259 13.59 3.83 -11.50
C PHE A 259 14.59 4.38 -10.47
N PRO A 260 15.70 5.04 -10.84
CA PRO A 260 16.62 5.62 -9.84
C PRO A 260 15.94 6.63 -8.90
N VAL A 261 15.03 7.45 -9.42
CA VAL A 261 14.28 8.43 -8.60
C VAL A 261 13.37 7.72 -7.59
N LEU A 262 12.65 6.67 -8.05
CA LEU A 262 11.83 5.84 -7.18
C LEU A 262 12.67 5.14 -6.09
N HIS A 263 13.85 4.63 -6.49
CA HIS A 263 14.76 3.94 -5.57
C HIS A 263 15.35 4.92 -4.54
N ASP A 264 15.80 6.09 -4.98
CA ASP A 264 16.32 7.12 -4.07
C ASP A 264 15.25 7.59 -3.07
N GLU A 265 13.98 7.63 -3.49
CA GLU A 265 12.87 8.02 -2.62
C GLU A 265 12.65 6.99 -1.51
N VAL A 266 12.56 5.69 -1.84
CA VAL A 266 12.38 4.66 -0.80
C VAL A 266 13.55 4.59 0.16
N LEU A 267 14.78 4.87 -0.29
CA LEU A 267 15.95 4.89 0.56
C LEU A 267 15.92 5.99 1.62
N LYS A 268 15.12 7.04 1.43
CA LYS A 268 14.92 8.08 2.47
C LYS A 268 14.33 7.51 3.75
N ALA A 269 13.57 6.41 3.66
CA ALA A 269 13.01 5.71 4.83
C ALA A 269 14.08 5.39 5.88
N LYS A 270 15.32 5.08 5.46
CA LYS A 270 16.44 4.80 6.38
C LYS A 270 16.73 5.93 7.37
N ARG A 271 16.39 7.17 7.04
CA ARG A 271 16.59 8.35 7.92
C ARG A 271 15.55 8.43 9.04
N PHE A 272 14.43 7.72 8.87
CA PHE A 272 13.29 7.72 9.78
C PHE A 272 13.13 6.40 10.53
N MET A 273 13.87 5.37 10.14
CA MET A 273 14.05 4.14 10.89
C MET A 273 14.97 4.44 12.06
N GLY A 274 14.49 4.42 13.32
CA GLY A 274 15.33 4.61 14.49
C GLY A 274 16.50 3.61 14.55
N ASP A 275 17.38 3.67 15.57
CA ASP A 275 18.63 2.92 15.72
C ASP A 275 18.50 1.37 15.72
N HIS A 276 17.46 0.81 15.16
CA HIS A 276 17.16 -0.62 15.04
C HIS A 276 17.57 -1.24 13.70
N LEU A 277 18.50 -0.60 12.96
CA LEU A 277 19.12 -1.24 11.80
C LEU A 277 20.06 -2.35 12.28
N PRO A 278 19.88 -3.62 11.87
CA PRO A 278 20.89 -4.63 12.10
C PRO A 278 22.10 -4.32 11.20
N GLY A 279 23.15 -3.73 11.81
CA GLY A 279 24.47 -3.62 11.21
C GLY A 279 24.90 -2.26 10.65
N SER A 280 24.74 -1.15 11.39
CA SER A 280 25.50 0.09 11.10
C SER A 280 26.55 0.29 12.19
N ASP A 281 27.78 -0.19 11.95
CA ASP A 281 28.95 0.33 12.63
C ASP A 281 29.20 1.77 12.19
N ASP A 282 29.19 2.68 13.15
CA ASP A 282 29.56 4.09 13.04
C ASP A 282 30.90 4.29 12.31
N LYS A 283 30.86 4.92 11.14
CA LYS A 283 31.96 5.75 10.63
C LYS A 283 31.40 6.73 9.60
N ASP A 284 31.35 7.96 10.00
CA ASP A 284 31.49 9.23 9.27
C ASP A 284 30.42 10.27 9.59
N ALA A 285 30.57 10.82 10.82
CA ALA A 285 30.07 12.15 11.13
C ALA A 285 31.23 13.13 10.97
N LYS A 286 31.29 13.82 9.83
CA LYS A 286 32.05 15.09 9.72
C LYS A 286 31.37 16.05 8.77
N ASP A 287 30.91 17.13 9.38
CA ASP A 287 30.76 18.51 8.91
C ASP A 287 30.79 18.80 7.42
N THR A 288 29.71 19.39 6.90
CA THR A 288 29.80 20.53 6.02
C THR A 288 28.68 21.51 6.36
N LYS A 289 29.13 22.69 6.82
CA LYS A 289 28.35 23.91 6.98
C LYS A 289 28.25 24.64 5.64
N ASP A 290 27.12 25.33 5.53
CA ASP A 290 26.85 26.54 4.77
C ASP A 290 27.09 26.54 3.26
N ASP A 291 26.00 26.75 2.50
CA ASP A 291 25.92 27.97 1.68
C ASP A 291 24.47 28.32 1.33
N LYS A 292 24.21 29.61 1.48
CA LYS A 292 22.98 30.34 1.21
C LYS A 292 22.91 30.77 -0.25
N ASP A 293 21.67 31.10 -0.64
CA ASP A 293 21.25 32.07 -1.65
C ASP A 293 21.01 31.51 -3.09
N GLY A 294 19.78 31.67 -3.51
CA GLY A 294 19.33 31.53 -4.89
C GLY A 294 17.84 31.76 -5.04
N GLU A 295 17.41 33.05 -4.95
CA GLU A 295 16.12 33.48 -5.47
C GLU A 295 16.02 33.19 -6.98
N GLY A 296 14.88 32.70 -7.45
CA GLY A 296 14.64 32.48 -8.87
C GLY A 296 13.19 32.16 -9.20
N ASP A 297 12.48 33.20 -9.56
CA ASP A 297 11.33 33.31 -10.50
C ASP A 297 10.20 32.30 -10.48
N LEU A 298 9.05 32.84 -10.04
CA LEU A 298 7.70 32.38 -10.34
C LEU A 298 7.42 32.57 -11.84
N ALA A 299 7.24 31.48 -12.58
CA ALA A 299 6.64 31.47 -13.88
C ALA A 299 5.28 30.73 -13.84
N GLU A 300 4.25 31.43 -14.25
CA GLU A 300 2.89 31.00 -14.45
C GLU A 300 2.80 29.63 -15.13
N ILE A 301 2.07 28.69 -14.54
CA ILE A 301 1.59 27.50 -15.26
C ILE A 301 0.08 27.57 -15.29
N GLY A 302 -0.40 27.87 -16.50
CA GLY A 302 -1.78 27.84 -16.87
C GLY A 302 -2.38 26.43 -16.78
N ALA A 303 -3.65 26.44 -16.46
CA ALA A 303 -4.56 25.33 -16.26
C ALA A 303 -4.61 24.34 -17.43
N MET A 304 -4.79 23.09 -17.11
CA MET A 304 -5.85 22.15 -17.47
C MET A 304 -5.45 20.79 -16.94
N GLY A 305 -6.01 20.42 -15.80
CA GLY A 305 -5.92 19.08 -15.28
C GLY A 305 -6.67 18.11 -16.21
N THR A 306 -5.93 17.29 -16.93
CA THR A 306 -6.49 16.07 -17.49
C THR A 306 -6.61 15.08 -16.34
N PHE A 307 -7.85 14.67 -16.06
CA PHE A 307 -8.18 13.55 -15.21
C PHE A 307 -7.35 12.34 -15.64
N VAL A 308 -6.45 11.89 -14.77
CA VAL A 308 -5.69 10.65 -14.99
C VAL A 308 -6.46 9.52 -14.33
N PRO A 309 -6.93 8.54 -15.10
CA PRO A 309 -7.68 7.42 -14.55
C PRO A 309 -6.83 6.57 -13.61
N HIS A 310 -7.43 6.14 -12.49
CA HIS A 310 -6.94 5.05 -11.64
C HIS A 310 -6.53 3.83 -12.49
N PRO A 311 -5.55 3.00 -12.09
CA PRO A 311 -5.05 1.84 -12.87
C PRO A 311 -6.12 0.88 -13.41
N LEU A 312 -7.34 0.90 -12.86
CA LEU A 312 -8.48 0.12 -13.34
C LEU A 312 -9.10 0.62 -14.67
N HIS A 313 -8.68 1.75 -15.22
CA HIS A 313 -9.23 2.30 -16.48
C HIS A 313 -8.73 1.63 -17.76
N HIS A 314 -7.92 0.58 -17.69
CA HIS A 314 -7.45 -0.13 -18.89
C HIS A 314 -8.35 -1.27 -19.36
N ILE A 315 -9.45 -1.53 -18.68
CA ILE A 315 -10.49 -2.46 -19.19
C ILE A 315 -11.48 -1.65 -20.03
N ARG A 316 -11.23 -1.57 -21.34
CA ARG A 316 -12.26 -1.08 -22.29
C ARG A 316 -13.32 -2.18 -22.44
N PRO A 317 -14.61 -1.91 -22.23
CA PRO A 317 -15.64 -2.80 -22.79
C PRO A 317 -15.59 -2.65 -24.30
N GLU A 318 -15.41 -3.76 -25.02
CA GLU A 318 -15.78 -3.82 -26.44
C GLU A 318 -17.29 -3.64 -26.51
N VAL A 319 -17.73 -2.54 -27.10
CA VAL A 319 -19.14 -2.32 -27.46
C VAL A 319 -19.29 -2.84 -28.87
N GLU A 320 -20.07 -3.90 -29.04
CA GLU A 320 -20.79 -4.17 -30.28
C GLU A 320 -22.01 -3.26 -30.41
#